data_385a002cb13e279ee3b0d93d45d3c056
#
_entry.id   385a002cb13e279ee3b0d93d45d3c056
#
_cell.length_a   1.000
_cell.length_b   1.000
_cell.length_c   1.000
_cell.angle_alpha   90.00
_cell.angle_beta   90.00
_cell.angle_gamma   90.00
#
_symmetry.space_group_name_H-M   'P 1'
#
loop_
_entity.id
_entity.type
_entity.pdbx_description
1 polymer ?
#
loop_
_entity_poly.entity_id
_entity_poly.type
_entity_poly.pdbx_seq_one_letter_code
_entity_poly.pdbx_strand_id
1 'polypeptide(L)'
;MLQSAAPPQLVRESVRRHGGIVTIRRMDNVGIVVEHIDAAIAFFTELGLELEGRAPIGGDWADGVTGLRNMRVEIAMMRTPDGHSRLEVSRFLAPPVVADHRSAPVNSLGYLRVMFTVEDIDDTLARLGRHGAELVGEVVQYEDRYRLCYIRGPERLLIGLAQELGQQTSQ
;
A
#
# COMPACT_ATOMS: atom_id res chain seq x y z
N MET A 1 28.54 -14.08 18.17
CA MET A 1 27.40 -14.94 17.85
C MET A 1 26.14 -14.10 18.08
N LEU A 2 25.60 -13.51 17.02
CA LEU A 2 24.34 -12.77 17.05
C LEU A 2 23.21 -13.77 16.85
N GLN A 3 22.41 -14.00 17.87
CA GLN A 3 21.18 -14.78 17.75
C GLN A 3 20.23 -14.02 16.85
N SER A 4 19.90 -14.63 15.71
CA SER A 4 18.83 -14.20 14.80
C SER A 4 17.50 -14.32 15.54
N ALA A 5 16.90 -13.20 15.90
CA ALA A 5 15.52 -13.18 16.40
C ALA A 5 14.58 -13.50 15.23
N ALA A 6 13.82 -14.59 15.36
CA ALA A 6 12.76 -14.93 14.43
C ALA A 6 11.72 -13.79 14.37
N PRO A 7 11.20 -13.44 13.18
CA PRO A 7 10.13 -12.48 13.08
C PRO A 7 8.87 -13.00 13.81
N PRO A 8 8.03 -12.10 14.35
CA PRO A 8 6.84 -12.51 15.08
C PRO A 8 5.93 -13.35 14.19
N GLN A 9 5.56 -14.51 14.69
CA GLN A 9 4.56 -15.36 14.05
C GLN A 9 3.26 -14.54 13.98
N LEU A 10 2.75 -14.33 12.79
CA LEU A 10 1.37 -13.90 12.57
C LEU A 10 0.46 -15.06 12.97
N VAL A 11 0.25 -15.22 14.28
CA VAL A 11 -0.72 -16.13 14.83
C VAL A 11 -2.09 -15.60 14.43
N ARG A 12 -2.85 -16.35 13.66
CA ARG A 12 -4.31 -16.18 13.58
C ARG A 12 -4.90 -16.56 14.94
N GLU A 13 -4.73 -15.70 15.93
CA GLU A 13 -5.55 -15.79 17.13
C GLU A 13 -6.95 -15.34 16.78
N SER A 14 -7.89 -16.26 16.94
CA SER A 14 -9.31 -15.93 17.00
C SER A 14 -9.47 -14.86 18.07
N VAL A 15 -9.84 -13.64 17.65
CA VAL A 15 -10.12 -12.51 18.56
C VAL A 15 -11.20 -12.96 19.52
N ARG A 16 -10.81 -13.41 20.73
CA ARG A 16 -11.73 -13.57 21.85
C ARG A 16 -12.23 -12.16 22.17
N ARG A 17 -13.52 -11.93 21.95
CA ARG A 17 -14.23 -10.73 22.38
C ARG A 17 -14.15 -10.66 23.89
N HIS A 18 -13.09 -10.03 24.43
CA HIS A 18 -13.13 -9.55 25.79
C HIS A 18 -14.08 -8.35 25.81
N GLY A 19 -14.98 -8.27 26.79
CA GLY A 19 -16.04 -7.28 26.90
C GLY A 19 -15.56 -5.84 27.06
N GLY A 20 -14.70 -5.37 26.16
CA GLY A 20 -14.21 -3.99 26.04
C GLY A 20 -14.92 -3.27 24.89
N ILE A 21 -15.03 -1.96 24.99
CA ILE A 21 -15.58 -1.11 23.94
C ILE A 21 -14.71 -1.23 22.72
N VAL A 22 -15.15 -1.98 21.69
CA VAL A 22 -14.48 -2.04 20.38
C VAL A 22 -14.93 -0.81 19.59
N THR A 23 -14.05 0.19 19.51
CA THR A 23 -14.32 1.45 18.79
C THR A 23 -13.94 1.39 17.32
N ILE A 24 -12.91 0.63 16.95
CA ILE A 24 -12.47 0.45 15.57
C ILE A 24 -13.25 -0.70 14.94
N ARG A 25 -13.90 -0.44 13.82
CA ARG A 25 -14.62 -1.47 13.05
C ARG A 25 -13.72 -2.11 11.98
N ARG A 26 -12.96 -1.30 11.25
CA ARG A 26 -12.03 -1.72 10.18
C ARG A 26 -11.04 -0.58 9.89
N MET A 27 -9.93 -0.92 9.25
CA MET A 27 -9.14 0.07 8.53
C MET A 27 -9.85 0.33 7.20
N ASP A 28 -10.14 1.59 6.90
CA ASP A 28 -10.96 1.94 5.72
C ASP A 28 -10.11 2.08 4.47
N ASN A 29 -9.10 2.93 4.51
CA ASN A 29 -8.15 3.12 3.41
C ASN A 29 -6.77 3.55 3.91
N VAL A 30 -5.81 3.55 2.99
CA VAL A 30 -4.51 4.22 3.13
C VAL A 30 -4.44 5.32 2.07
N GLY A 31 -4.21 6.56 2.52
CA GLY A 31 -4.06 7.71 1.62
C GLY A 31 -2.63 7.83 1.08
N ILE A 32 -2.52 8.06 -0.21
CA ILE A 32 -1.25 8.28 -0.92
C ILE A 32 -1.38 9.54 -1.77
N VAL A 33 -0.48 10.50 -1.60
CA VAL A 33 -0.45 11.71 -2.41
C VAL A 33 0.53 11.54 -3.55
N VAL A 34 0.07 11.85 -4.78
CA VAL A 34 0.83 11.73 -6.02
C VAL A 34 0.70 12.99 -6.87
N GLU A 35 1.62 13.20 -7.79
CA GLU A 35 1.53 14.26 -8.81
C GLU A 35 0.78 13.79 -10.07
N HIS A 36 0.95 12.51 -10.45
CA HIS A 36 0.41 11.93 -11.68
C HIS A 36 -0.60 10.83 -11.38
N ILE A 37 -1.84 11.23 -11.05
CA ILE A 37 -2.90 10.30 -10.61
C ILE A 37 -3.20 9.22 -11.64
N ASP A 38 -3.18 9.52 -12.95
CA ASP A 38 -3.45 8.54 -14.01
C ASP A 38 -2.37 7.45 -14.06
N ALA A 39 -1.10 7.81 -13.88
CA ALA A 39 0.00 6.85 -13.83
C ALA A 39 -0.10 5.95 -12.58
N ALA A 40 -0.49 6.52 -11.44
CA ALA A 40 -0.72 5.74 -10.22
C ALA A 40 -1.90 4.77 -10.38
N ILE A 41 -3.02 5.22 -10.95
CA ILE A 41 -4.17 4.35 -11.25
C ILE A 41 -3.74 3.20 -12.17
N ALA A 42 -3.03 3.47 -13.27
CA ALA A 42 -2.56 2.45 -14.19
C ALA A 42 -1.66 1.41 -13.50
N PHE A 43 -0.73 1.87 -12.65
CA PHE A 43 0.15 1.00 -11.89
C PHE A 43 -0.63 0.09 -10.93
N PHE A 44 -1.51 0.66 -10.10
CA PHE A 44 -2.27 -0.13 -9.12
C PHE A 44 -3.29 -1.05 -9.81
N THR A 45 -3.82 -0.67 -10.97
CA THR A 45 -4.65 -1.56 -11.80
C THR A 45 -3.84 -2.74 -12.32
N GLU A 46 -2.61 -2.51 -12.81
CA GLU A 46 -1.71 -3.60 -13.24
C GLU A 46 -1.31 -4.52 -12.08
N LEU A 47 -1.19 -3.97 -10.86
CA LEU A 47 -0.95 -4.75 -9.64
C LEU A 47 -2.17 -5.61 -9.26
N GLY A 48 -3.37 -5.27 -9.73
CA GLY A 48 -4.60 -6.03 -9.53
C GLY A 48 -5.68 -5.31 -8.70
N LEU A 49 -5.51 -4.01 -8.41
CA LEU A 49 -6.55 -3.25 -7.76
C LEU A 49 -7.60 -2.78 -8.78
N GLU A 50 -8.82 -2.62 -8.31
CA GLU A 50 -9.93 -2.11 -9.12
C GLU A 50 -10.21 -0.65 -8.78
N LEU A 51 -10.39 0.20 -9.80
CA LEU A 51 -10.85 1.58 -9.60
C LEU A 51 -12.34 1.57 -9.24
N GLU A 52 -12.65 1.89 -7.98
CA GLU A 52 -14.05 2.05 -7.53
C GLU A 52 -14.68 3.37 -7.97
N GLY A 53 -13.90 4.44 -8.00
CA GLY A 53 -14.38 5.76 -8.36
C GLY A 53 -13.29 6.81 -8.37
N ARG A 54 -13.60 7.92 -9.04
CA ARG A 54 -12.73 9.10 -9.13
C ARG A 54 -13.59 10.35 -9.03
N ALA A 55 -13.18 11.31 -8.21
CA ALA A 55 -13.93 12.55 -8.01
C ALA A 55 -13.05 13.72 -7.61
N PRO A 56 -13.39 14.95 -8.02
CA PRO A 56 -12.85 16.15 -7.43
C PRO A 56 -13.50 16.38 -6.06
N ILE A 57 -12.68 16.74 -5.07
CA ILE A 57 -13.09 17.05 -3.70
C ILE A 57 -12.64 18.47 -3.36
N GLY A 58 -13.50 19.23 -2.69
CA GLY A 58 -13.23 20.58 -2.22
C GLY A 58 -14.43 21.19 -1.51
N GLY A 59 -14.33 22.46 -1.13
CA GLY A 59 -15.35 23.20 -0.42
C GLY A 59 -15.15 23.21 1.11
N ASP A 60 -16.00 23.97 1.79
CA ASP A 60 -15.86 24.28 3.23
C ASP A 60 -15.74 23.06 4.14
N TRP A 61 -16.47 22.00 3.82
CA TRP A 61 -16.40 20.75 4.58
C TRP A 61 -15.01 20.09 4.46
N ALA A 62 -14.44 20.09 3.27
CA ALA A 62 -13.13 19.50 3.00
C ALA A 62 -12.01 20.35 3.64
N ASP A 63 -12.14 21.67 3.60
CA ASP A 63 -11.29 22.60 4.33
C ASP A 63 -11.35 22.34 5.84
N GLY A 64 -12.55 22.14 6.38
CA GLY A 64 -12.74 21.84 7.79
C GLY A 64 -12.12 20.52 8.24
N VAL A 65 -12.20 19.47 7.40
CA VAL A 65 -11.60 18.16 7.70
C VAL A 65 -10.07 18.21 7.65
N THR A 66 -9.51 18.90 6.66
CA THR A 66 -8.05 18.88 6.41
C THR A 66 -7.30 20.01 7.12
N GLY A 67 -8.01 21.05 7.56
CA GLY A 67 -7.40 22.28 8.08
C GLY A 67 -6.73 23.15 7.00
N LEU A 68 -6.88 22.78 5.73
CA LEU A 68 -6.38 23.58 4.60
C LEU A 68 -7.45 24.56 4.13
N ARG A 69 -7.02 25.69 3.56
CA ARG A 69 -7.95 26.69 3.02
C ARG A 69 -8.05 26.56 1.50
N ASN A 70 -9.27 26.65 0.97
CA ASN A 70 -9.56 26.54 -0.46
C ASN A 70 -8.99 25.24 -1.06
N MET A 71 -9.05 24.13 -0.32
CA MET A 71 -8.55 22.86 -0.77
C MET A 71 -9.30 22.38 -2.01
N ARG A 72 -8.55 21.94 -2.99
CA ARG A 72 -9.04 21.20 -4.14
C ARG A 72 -8.11 20.01 -4.38
N VAL A 73 -8.67 18.84 -4.35
CA VAL A 73 -7.96 17.57 -4.56
C VAL A 73 -8.78 16.71 -5.50
N GLU A 74 -8.10 15.99 -6.36
CA GLU A 74 -8.68 14.91 -7.13
C GLU A 74 -8.33 13.61 -6.41
N ILE A 75 -9.31 12.76 -6.17
CA ILE A 75 -9.09 11.45 -5.54
C ILE A 75 -9.53 10.32 -6.46
N ALA A 76 -8.83 9.19 -6.37
CA ALA A 76 -9.21 7.93 -6.95
C ALA A 76 -9.20 6.87 -5.85
N MET A 77 -10.30 6.16 -5.68
CA MET A 77 -10.42 5.07 -4.73
C MET A 77 -10.13 3.75 -5.45
N MET A 78 -9.08 3.06 -5.02
CA MET A 78 -8.67 1.77 -5.58
C MET A 78 -8.95 0.67 -4.55
N ARG A 79 -9.65 -0.39 -4.95
CA ARG A 79 -10.06 -1.49 -4.08
C ARG A 79 -9.25 -2.75 -4.37
N THR A 80 -8.88 -3.49 -3.32
CA THR A 80 -8.31 -4.84 -3.47
C THR A 80 -9.34 -5.84 -3.99
N PRO A 81 -8.94 -6.90 -4.74
CA PRO A 81 -9.88 -7.88 -5.33
C PRO A 81 -10.77 -8.58 -4.31
N ASP A 82 -10.28 -8.78 -3.07
CA ASP A 82 -11.06 -9.34 -1.96
C ASP A 82 -12.08 -8.36 -1.37
N GLY A 83 -12.05 -7.09 -1.79
CA GLY A 83 -12.97 -6.04 -1.34
C GLY A 83 -12.71 -5.51 0.09
N HIS A 84 -11.67 -6.00 0.78
CA HIS A 84 -11.45 -5.67 2.19
C HIS A 84 -10.61 -4.43 2.43
N SER A 85 -9.79 -4.02 1.48
CA SER A 85 -8.87 -2.88 1.63
C SER A 85 -8.96 -1.91 0.45
N ARG A 86 -8.60 -0.65 0.72
CA ARG A 86 -8.59 0.42 -0.28
C ARG A 86 -7.32 1.26 -0.18
N LEU A 87 -6.94 1.80 -1.32
CA LEU A 87 -6.04 2.94 -1.41
C LEU A 87 -6.83 4.16 -1.87
N GLU A 88 -6.65 5.28 -1.20
CA GLU A 88 -7.07 6.59 -1.69
C GLU A 88 -5.87 7.27 -2.35
N VAL A 89 -5.85 7.33 -3.65
CA VAL A 89 -4.82 8.03 -4.42
C VAL A 89 -5.29 9.46 -4.64
N SER A 90 -4.53 10.43 -4.13
CA SER A 90 -4.92 11.83 -4.07
C SER A 90 -3.93 12.72 -4.83
N ARG A 91 -4.43 13.64 -5.66
CA ARG A 91 -3.66 14.68 -6.33
C ARG A 91 -4.14 16.04 -5.88
N PHE A 92 -3.32 16.77 -5.11
CA PHE A 92 -3.66 18.12 -4.70
C PHE A 92 -3.54 19.10 -5.88
N LEU A 93 -4.61 19.87 -6.09
CA LEU A 93 -4.68 20.95 -7.07
C LEU A 93 -4.49 22.31 -6.39
N ALA A 94 -4.88 22.41 -5.11
CA ALA A 94 -4.67 23.56 -4.22
C ALA A 94 -4.87 23.10 -2.77
N PRO A 95 -4.09 23.64 -1.79
CA PRO A 95 -2.83 24.34 -2.00
C PRO A 95 -1.75 23.43 -2.59
N PRO A 96 -0.59 23.96 -3.03
CA PRO A 96 0.51 23.12 -3.52
C PRO A 96 0.99 22.14 -2.46
N VAL A 97 1.49 20.98 -2.89
CA VAL A 97 2.18 20.02 -2.00
C VAL A 97 3.41 20.66 -1.37
N VAL A 98 3.69 20.36 -0.09
CA VAL A 98 4.70 21.08 0.71
C VAL A 98 5.92 20.24 1.08
N ALA A 99 5.85 18.93 0.91
CA ALA A 99 6.94 18.02 1.26
C ALA A 99 6.99 16.84 0.29
N ASP A 100 8.20 16.28 0.13
CA ASP A 100 8.43 15.13 -0.72
C ASP A 100 9.15 14.03 0.08
N HIS A 101 8.46 12.94 0.34
CA HIS A 101 8.98 11.76 1.05
C HIS A 101 9.21 10.56 0.13
N ARG A 102 9.02 10.71 -1.17
CA ARG A 102 9.04 9.60 -2.16
C ARG A 102 10.38 8.89 -2.25
N SER A 103 11.47 9.60 -1.98
CA SER A 103 12.84 9.03 -2.02
C SER A 103 13.38 8.65 -0.65
N ALA A 104 12.55 8.67 0.40
CA ALA A 104 12.99 8.34 1.75
C ALA A 104 13.54 6.90 1.82
N PRO A 105 14.65 6.66 2.54
CA PRO A 105 15.14 5.30 2.82
C PRO A 105 14.08 4.44 3.51
N VAL A 106 14.16 3.12 3.33
CA VAL A 106 13.17 2.18 3.87
C VAL A 106 13.08 2.15 5.40
N ASN A 107 14.05 2.71 6.10
CA ASN A 107 14.13 2.84 7.56
C ASN A 107 13.85 4.26 8.06
N SER A 108 13.26 5.12 7.25
CA SER A 108 12.82 6.45 7.70
C SER A 108 11.62 6.35 8.63
N LEU A 109 11.46 7.33 9.52
CA LEU A 109 10.30 7.40 10.40
C LEU A 109 9.04 7.78 9.61
N GLY A 110 7.90 7.20 10.00
CA GLY A 110 6.58 7.51 9.45
C GLY A 110 5.97 6.40 8.59
N TYR A 111 4.90 6.73 7.88
CA TYR A 111 4.22 5.80 6.96
C TYR A 111 4.99 5.72 5.64
N LEU A 112 5.65 4.61 5.36
CA LEU A 112 6.54 4.49 4.22
C LEU A 112 6.07 3.55 3.11
N ARG A 113 5.32 2.52 3.45
CA ARG A 113 4.94 1.50 2.47
C ARG A 113 3.56 0.92 2.70
N VAL A 114 3.00 0.42 1.61
CA VAL A 114 1.88 -0.52 1.60
C VAL A 114 2.43 -1.86 1.11
N MET A 115 2.01 -2.98 1.71
CA MET A 115 2.39 -4.31 1.28
C MET A 115 1.18 -5.04 0.72
N PHE A 116 1.38 -5.72 -0.42
CA PHE A 116 0.39 -6.55 -1.07
C PHE A 116 0.87 -8.01 -1.12
N THR A 117 -0.05 -8.93 -0.92
CA THR A 117 0.18 -10.34 -1.25
C THR A 117 -0.18 -10.56 -2.72
N VAL A 118 0.71 -11.20 -3.46
CA VAL A 118 0.56 -11.51 -4.89
C VAL A 118 0.68 -13.02 -5.11
N GLU A 119 0.09 -13.51 -6.20
CA GLU A 119 0.13 -14.94 -6.54
C GLU A 119 1.52 -15.37 -7.01
N ASP A 120 2.16 -14.56 -7.87
CA ASP A 120 3.47 -14.80 -8.43
C ASP A 120 4.29 -13.51 -8.44
N ILE A 121 5.38 -13.50 -7.69
CA ILE A 121 6.20 -12.28 -7.51
C ILE A 121 7.02 -11.97 -8.77
N ASP A 122 7.49 -12.98 -9.51
CA ASP A 122 8.30 -12.79 -10.71
C ASP A 122 7.45 -12.24 -11.85
N ASP A 123 6.26 -12.82 -12.09
CA ASP A 123 5.29 -12.31 -13.07
C ASP A 123 4.86 -10.89 -12.70
N THR A 124 4.53 -10.65 -11.43
CA THR A 124 4.13 -9.31 -10.96
C THR A 124 5.24 -8.28 -11.20
N LEU A 125 6.50 -8.60 -10.88
CA LEU A 125 7.63 -7.71 -11.15
C LEU A 125 7.82 -7.43 -12.64
N ALA A 126 7.69 -8.45 -13.49
CA ALA A 126 7.80 -8.28 -14.94
C ALA A 126 6.70 -7.34 -15.49
N ARG A 127 5.47 -7.46 -15.00
CA ARG A 127 4.36 -6.58 -15.38
C ARG A 127 4.56 -5.15 -14.87
N LEU A 128 4.84 -4.99 -13.58
CA LEU A 128 5.05 -3.67 -12.97
C LEU A 128 6.30 -2.95 -13.48
N GLY A 129 7.31 -3.68 -13.95
CA GLY A 129 8.48 -3.11 -14.62
C GLY A 129 8.12 -2.28 -15.86
N ARG A 130 7.05 -2.64 -16.59
CA ARG A 130 6.53 -1.84 -17.71
C ARG A 130 5.92 -0.50 -17.27
N HIS A 131 5.58 -0.39 -15.99
CA HIS A 131 5.12 0.85 -15.34
C HIS A 131 6.23 1.55 -14.55
N GLY A 132 7.50 1.20 -14.81
CA GLY A 132 8.65 1.85 -14.19
C GLY A 132 8.96 1.41 -12.76
N ALA A 133 8.45 0.25 -12.33
CA ALA A 133 8.80 -0.29 -11.02
C ALA A 133 10.25 -0.79 -10.99
N GLU A 134 10.96 -0.49 -9.89
CA GLU A 134 12.35 -0.86 -9.66
C GLU A 134 12.49 -1.59 -8.32
N LEU A 135 13.25 -2.70 -8.29
CA LEU A 135 13.61 -3.36 -7.04
C LEU A 135 14.46 -2.45 -6.15
N VAL A 136 14.17 -2.43 -4.85
CA VAL A 136 14.99 -1.71 -3.85
C VAL A 136 16.18 -2.56 -3.41
N GLY A 137 15.99 -3.85 -3.28
CA GLY A 137 17.00 -4.85 -2.94
C GLY A 137 16.82 -6.08 -3.82
N GLU A 138 16.66 -7.23 -3.21
CA GLU A 138 16.49 -8.51 -3.88
C GLU A 138 15.13 -9.13 -3.56
N VAL A 139 14.68 -10.08 -4.40
CA VAL A 139 13.60 -11.01 -4.03
C VAL A 139 14.22 -12.07 -3.12
N VAL A 140 13.77 -12.10 -1.88
CA VAL A 140 14.30 -13.02 -0.87
C VAL A 140 13.24 -14.05 -0.52
N GLN A 141 13.64 -15.32 -0.44
CA GLN A 141 12.81 -16.36 0.12
C GLN A 141 13.07 -16.48 1.62
N TYR A 142 11.99 -16.45 2.40
CA TYR A 142 12.02 -16.69 3.83
C TYR A 142 11.43 -18.06 4.14
N GLU A 143 12.28 -18.99 4.54
CA GLU A 143 11.92 -20.40 4.74
C GLU A 143 11.16 -20.96 3.52
N ASP A 144 10.27 -21.92 3.71
CA ASP A 144 9.36 -22.44 2.69
C ASP A 144 7.98 -21.73 2.76
N ARG A 145 7.95 -20.47 3.23
CA ARG A 145 6.70 -19.78 3.55
C ARG A 145 6.41 -18.61 2.62
N TYR A 146 7.43 -17.78 2.37
CA TYR A 146 7.24 -16.52 1.64
C TYR A 146 8.41 -16.22 0.71
N ARG A 147 8.08 -15.58 -0.41
CA ARG A 147 9.03 -14.77 -1.17
C ARG A 147 8.63 -13.31 -0.99
N LEU A 148 9.60 -12.44 -0.78
CA LEU A 148 9.36 -11.05 -0.38
C LEU A 148 10.29 -10.12 -1.15
N CYS A 149 9.81 -8.96 -1.54
CA CYS A 149 10.65 -7.87 -2.01
C CYS A 149 10.03 -6.50 -1.73
N TYR A 150 10.85 -5.45 -1.86
CA TYR A 150 10.38 -4.08 -1.96
C TYR A 150 10.68 -3.53 -3.34
N ILE A 151 9.76 -2.71 -3.84
CA ILE A 151 9.89 -1.99 -5.10
C ILE A 151 9.62 -0.50 -4.89
N ARG A 152 10.19 0.33 -5.76
CA ARG A 152 9.76 1.70 -6.00
C ARG A 152 8.78 1.68 -7.15
N GLY A 153 7.53 1.98 -6.87
CA GLY A 153 6.44 2.11 -7.84
C GLY A 153 6.33 3.51 -8.42
N PRO A 154 5.09 3.95 -8.80
CA PRO A 154 4.88 5.27 -9.38
C PRO A 154 5.41 6.34 -8.43
N GLU A 155 6.06 7.34 -9.01
CA GLU A 155 6.67 8.46 -8.26
C GLU A 155 7.55 8.02 -7.08
N ARG A 156 8.21 6.85 -7.19
CA ARG A 156 9.10 6.25 -6.17
C ARG A 156 8.42 5.83 -4.86
N LEU A 157 7.10 5.68 -4.84
CA LEU A 157 6.37 5.11 -3.70
C LEU A 157 6.94 3.75 -3.32
N LEU A 158 7.17 3.55 -2.02
CA LEU A 158 7.68 2.27 -1.52
C LEU A 158 6.52 1.27 -1.36
N ILE A 159 6.63 0.15 -2.07
CA ILE A 159 5.63 -0.92 -2.08
C ILE A 159 6.31 -2.23 -1.72
N GLY A 160 5.70 -2.99 -0.82
CA GLY A 160 6.11 -4.35 -0.50
C GLY A 160 5.27 -5.35 -1.30
N LEU A 161 5.91 -6.41 -1.78
CA LEU A 161 5.26 -7.56 -2.38
C LEU A 161 5.61 -8.81 -1.59
N ALA A 162 4.61 -9.67 -1.36
CA ALA A 162 4.74 -10.95 -0.71
C ALA A 162 4.04 -12.04 -1.53
N GLN A 163 4.71 -13.15 -1.77
CA GLN A 163 4.13 -14.35 -2.34
C GLN A 163 4.13 -15.43 -1.25
N GLU A 164 2.97 -15.97 -0.94
CA GLU A 164 2.87 -17.13 -0.04
C GLU A 164 3.27 -18.40 -0.81
N LEU A 165 4.28 -19.11 -0.29
CA LEU A 165 4.62 -20.43 -0.79
C LEU A 165 3.69 -21.41 -0.08
N GLY A 166 2.85 -22.13 -0.85
CA GLY A 166 1.87 -23.05 -0.29
C GLY A 166 2.52 -24.03 0.70
N GLN A 167 1.92 -24.23 1.84
CA GLN A 167 2.29 -25.36 2.72
C GLN A 167 2.08 -26.64 1.90
N GLN A 168 3.17 -27.34 1.60
CA GLN A 168 3.07 -28.73 1.18
C GLN A 168 2.36 -29.45 2.32
N THR A 169 1.09 -29.76 2.11
CA THR A 169 0.34 -30.67 2.97
C THR A 169 1.05 -32.01 2.85
N SER A 170 1.89 -32.33 3.81
CA SER A 170 2.44 -33.71 3.94
C SER A 170 1.26 -34.63 4.10
N GLN A 171 1.00 -35.43 3.06
CA GLN A 171 0.14 -36.62 3.15
C GLN A 171 0.84 -37.69 3.95
#